data_d54a0591e1485478934909e35396b29f
#
_entry.id   d54a0591e1485478934909e35396b29f
#
_cell.length_a   1.000
_cell.length_b   1.000
_cell.length_c   1.000
_cell.angle_alpha   90.00
_cell.angle_beta   90.00
_cell.angle_gamma   90.00
#
_symmetry.space_group_name_H-M   'P 1'
#
loop_
_entity.id
_entity.type
_entity.pdbx_description
1 polymer ?
#
loop_
_entity_poly.entity_id
_entity_poly.type
_entity_poly.pdbx_seq_one_letter_code
_entity_poly.pdbx_strand_id
1 'polypeptide(L)'
;MKESKFQHELINEIKTRFPGAIVMKTDPRYIQGLPDLIIFWKERWAALECKKEETANRQPNQEYYIDLMSKMSFAKFVYPENKEEVLDEMERSLKP
;
A
#
# COMPACT_ATOMS: atom_id res chain seq x y z
N MET A 1 -11.38 -13.91 0.14
CA MET A 1 -10.35 -13.66 1.17
C MET A 1 -10.74 -12.43 1.98
N LYS A 2 -10.53 -12.46 3.29
CA LYS A 2 -10.75 -11.29 4.12
C LYS A 2 -9.65 -10.26 3.86
N GLU A 3 -10.01 -8.99 3.93
CA GLU A 3 -9.05 -7.90 3.73
C GLU A 3 -7.89 -7.96 4.74
N SER A 4 -8.18 -8.28 6.01
CA SER A 4 -7.14 -8.40 7.04
C SER A 4 -6.14 -9.53 6.77
N LYS A 5 -6.61 -10.65 6.23
CA LYS A 5 -5.73 -11.76 5.86
C LYS A 5 -4.85 -11.37 4.67
N PHE A 6 -5.44 -10.73 3.67
CA PHE A 6 -4.71 -10.23 2.51
C PHE A 6 -3.63 -9.24 2.95
N GLN A 7 -3.98 -8.29 3.83
CA GLN A 7 -3.02 -7.30 4.33
C GLN A 7 -1.86 -7.97 5.06
N HIS A 8 -2.13 -8.97 5.89
CA HIS A 8 -1.10 -9.70 6.61
C HIS A 8 -0.12 -10.39 5.66
N GLU A 9 -0.64 -11.09 4.66
CA GLU A 9 0.18 -11.78 3.67
C GLU A 9 1.00 -10.77 2.85
N LEU A 10 0.39 -9.65 2.51
CA LEU A 10 1.04 -8.59 1.76
C LEU A 10 2.23 -8.00 2.53
N ILE A 11 2.04 -7.74 3.83
CA ILE A 11 3.11 -7.21 4.67
C ILE A 11 4.32 -8.17 4.68
N ASN A 12 4.06 -9.46 4.82
CA ASN A 12 5.14 -10.46 4.83
C ASN A 12 5.87 -10.48 3.48
N GLU A 13 5.15 -10.39 2.40
CA GLU A 13 5.75 -10.37 1.06
C GLU A 13 6.57 -9.11 0.82
N ILE A 14 6.09 -7.96 1.28
CA ILE A 14 6.83 -6.70 1.21
C ILE A 14 8.16 -6.82 1.96
N LYS A 15 8.14 -7.36 3.17
CA LYS A 15 9.35 -7.53 3.97
C LYS A 15 10.36 -8.46 3.31
N THR A 16 9.90 -9.43 2.55
CA THR A 16 10.77 -10.34 1.80
C THR A 16 11.40 -9.63 0.60
N ARG A 17 10.60 -8.86 -0.14
CA ARG A 17 11.10 -8.13 -1.33
C ARG A 17 11.99 -6.94 -0.96
N PHE A 18 11.76 -6.34 0.21
CA PHE A 18 12.48 -5.14 0.65
C PHE A 18 13.11 -5.40 2.02
N PRO A 19 14.23 -6.14 2.06
CA PRO A 19 14.87 -6.46 3.34
C PRO A 19 15.26 -5.19 4.10
N GLY A 20 14.84 -5.12 5.36
CA GLY A 20 15.06 -3.94 6.20
C GLY A 20 13.98 -2.89 6.11
N ALA A 21 12.95 -3.10 5.29
CA ALA A 21 11.84 -2.15 5.20
C ALA A 21 11.08 -2.06 6.52
N ILE A 22 10.62 -0.86 6.84
CA ILE A 22 9.70 -0.62 7.96
C ILE A 22 8.30 -0.49 7.35
N VAL A 23 7.39 -1.34 7.77
CA VAL A 23 5.99 -1.30 7.31
C VAL A 23 5.13 -0.82 8.46
N MET A 24 4.50 0.33 8.29
CA MET A 24 3.66 0.93 9.31
C MET A 24 2.20 0.86 8.89
N LYS A 25 1.34 0.43 9.81
CA LYS A 25 -0.11 0.51 9.62
C LYS A 25 -0.58 1.87 10.10
N THR A 26 -1.39 2.55 9.30
CA THR A 26 -1.93 3.85 9.67
C THR A 26 -3.15 3.68 10.57
N ASP A 27 -3.43 4.72 11.35
CA ASP A 27 -4.59 4.75 12.24
C ASP A 27 -5.70 5.61 11.60
N PRO A 28 -6.81 5.00 11.14
CA PRO A 28 -7.90 5.75 10.51
C PRO A 28 -8.61 6.70 11.48
N ARG A 29 -8.40 6.54 12.79
CA ARG A 29 -8.98 7.44 13.79
C ARG A 29 -8.23 8.76 13.83
N TYR A 30 -6.96 8.77 13.39
CA TYR A 30 -6.17 10.00 13.37
C TYR A 30 -6.43 10.80 12.09
N ILE A 31 -6.23 10.19 10.93
CA ILE A 31 -6.57 10.80 9.64
C ILE A 31 -7.36 9.77 8.84
N GLN A 32 -8.64 10.05 8.65
CA GLN A 32 -9.51 9.14 7.91
C GLN A 32 -9.20 9.18 6.43
N GLY A 33 -9.04 8.02 5.83
CA GLY A 33 -8.80 7.89 4.39
C GLY A 33 -7.35 7.76 3.98
N LEU A 34 -6.38 7.88 4.92
CA LEU A 34 -5.00 7.58 4.60
C LEU A 34 -4.85 6.13 4.16
N PRO A 35 -3.93 5.82 3.24
CA PRO A 35 -3.64 4.42 2.88
C PRO A 35 -3.29 3.58 4.10
N ASP A 36 -3.70 2.32 4.10
CA ASP A 36 -3.54 1.40 5.23
C ASP A 36 -2.09 1.20 5.65
N LEU A 37 -1.18 1.17 4.67
CA LEU A 37 0.22 0.85 4.90
C LEU A 37 1.12 1.94 4.34
N ILE A 38 2.12 2.32 5.13
CA ILE A 38 3.24 3.13 4.65
C ILE A 38 4.49 2.27 4.77
N ILE A 39 5.24 2.17 3.67
CA ILE A 39 6.46 1.37 3.60
C ILE A 39 7.64 2.33 3.50
N PHE A 40 8.58 2.24 4.45
CA PHE A 40 9.82 3.00 4.41
C PHE A 40 10.97 2.06 4.08
N TRP A 41 11.70 2.37 3.02
CA TRP A 41 12.85 1.57 2.63
C TRP A 41 13.98 2.49 2.22
N LYS A 42 15.04 2.53 3.02
CA LYS A 42 16.14 3.47 2.87
C LYS A 42 15.59 4.91 2.92
N GLU A 43 15.93 5.79 1.98
CA GLU A 43 15.41 7.17 1.97
C GLU A 43 14.09 7.32 1.19
N ARG A 44 13.46 6.21 0.79
CA ARG A 44 12.24 6.23 -0.03
C ARG A 44 11.05 5.65 0.71
N TRP A 45 9.87 5.96 0.22
CA TRP A 45 8.64 5.46 0.84
C TRP A 45 7.56 5.17 -0.20
N ALA A 46 6.61 4.34 0.17
CA ALA A 46 5.43 4.03 -0.63
C ALA A 46 4.23 3.90 0.28
N ALA A 47 3.04 4.07 -0.27
CA ALA A 47 1.79 3.92 0.45
C ALA A 47 0.87 2.97 -0.31
N LEU A 48 0.20 2.07 0.40
CA LEU A 48 -0.70 1.10 -0.19
C LEU A 48 -2.03 1.08 0.57
N GLU A 49 -3.13 1.19 -0.18
CA GLU A 49 -4.47 1.01 0.36
C GLU A 49 -4.94 -0.39 -0.01
N CYS A 50 -5.17 -1.23 1.00
CA CYS A 50 -5.54 -2.62 0.78
C CYS A 50 -7.05 -2.78 0.59
N LYS A 51 -7.44 -3.53 -0.43
CA LYS A 51 -8.83 -3.90 -0.68
C LYS A 51 -8.91 -5.42 -0.84
N LYS A 52 -10.06 -6.00 -0.48
CA LYS A 52 -10.23 -7.46 -0.55
C LYS A 52 -10.40 -7.96 -1.98
N GLU A 53 -10.78 -7.08 -2.91
CA GLU A 53 -10.99 -7.41 -4.30
C GLU A 53 -11.06 -6.14 -5.15
N GLU A 54 -10.93 -6.29 -6.46
CA GLU A 54 -10.90 -5.18 -7.41
C GLU A 54 -12.16 -4.32 -7.34
N THR A 55 -13.33 -4.95 -7.15
CA THR A 55 -14.63 -4.27 -7.14
C THR A 55 -15.02 -3.74 -5.76
N ALA A 56 -14.16 -3.88 -4.75
CA ALA A 56 -14.45 -3.39 -3.42
C ALA A 56 -14.62 -1.87 -3.44
N ASN A 57 -15.54 -1.40 -2.60
CA ASN A 57 -15.90 0.01 -2.55
C ASN A 57 -14.73 0.89 -2.12
N ARG A 58 -14.55 2.03 -2.79
CA ARG A 58 -13.52 3.02 -2.46
C ARG A 58 -14.18 4.28 -1.94
N GLN A 59 -13.82 4.68 -0.72
CA GLN A 59 -14.35 5.90 -0.13
C GLN A 59 -13.69 7.12 -0.79
N PRO A 60 -14.41 8.26 -0.93
CA PRO A 60 -13.85 9.44 -1.59
C PRO A 60 -12.53 9.93 -1.00
N ASN A 61 -12.39 9.91 0.32
CA ASN A 61 -11.16 10.36 0.96
C ASN A 61 -9.99 9.38 0.75
N GLN A 62 -10.27 8.07 0.54
CA GLN A 62 -9.23 7.11 0.17
C GLN A 62 -8.69 7.42 -1.22
N GLU A 63 -9.58 7.71 -2.17
CA GLU A 63 -9.16 8.09 -3.52
C GLU A 63 -8.38 9.42 -3.51
N TYR A 64 -8.82 10.36 -2.69
CA TYR A 64 -8.14 11.64 -2.53
C TYR A 64 -6.68 11.46 -2.07
N TYR A 65 -6.47 10.66 -1.02
CA TYR A 65 -5.11 10.48 -0.49
C TYR A 65 -4.22 9.65 -1.40
N ILE A 66 -4.76 8.62 -2.06
CA ILE A 66 -3.97 7.85 -3.03
C ILE A 66 -3.53 8.76 -4.18
N ASP A 67 -4.43 9.59 -4.70
CA ASP A 67 -4.09 10.52 -5.78
C ASP A 67 -3.02 11.51 -5.34
N LEU A 68 -3.21 12.15 -4.18
CA LEU A 68 -2.27 13.12 -3.66
C LEU A 68 -0.89 12.51 -3.41
N MET A 69 -0.86 11.36 -2.73
CA MET A 69 0.39 10.71 -2.36
C MET A 69 1.11 10.07 -3.54
N SER A 70 0.38 9.71 -4.60
CA SER A 70 1.00 9.20 -5.83
C SER A 70 1.83 10.26 -6.55
N LYS A 71 1.52 11.54 -6.29
CA LYS A 71 2.30 12.66 -6.82
C LYS A 71 3.54 12.96 -5.99
N MET A 72 3.57 12.50 -4.75
CA MET A 72 4.71 12.67 -3.85
C MET A 72 5.71 11.53 -3.98
N SER A 73 5.22 10.30 -4.08
CA SER A 73 6.01 9.09 -4.17
C SER A 73 5.15 8.01 -4.83
N PHE A 74 5.29 6.74 -4.41
CA PHE A 74 4.47 5.65 -4.92
C PHE A 74 3.26 5.46 -4.01
N ALA A 75 2.06 5.47 -4.57
CA ALA A 75 0.84 5.20 -3.80
C ALA A 75 -0.20 4.55 -4.70
N LYS A 76 -0.74 3.40 -4.29
CA LYS A 76 -1.72 2.65 -5.08
C LYS A 76 -2.70 1.89 -4.20
N PHE A 77 -3.88 1.62 -4.76
CA PHE A 77 -4.76 0.60 -4.25
C PHE A 77 -4.18 -0.76 -4.61
N VAL A 78 -4.25 -1.71 -3.68
CA VAL A 78 -3.76 -3.07 -3.90
C VAL A 78 -4.80 -4.07 -3.44
N TYR A 79 -5.02 -5.09 -4.24
CA TYR A 79 -5.96 -6.18 -3.98
C TYR A 79 -5.38 -7.45 -4.58
N PRO A 80 -5.95 -8.64 -4.26
CA PRO A 80 -5.34 -9.89 -4.73
C PRO A 80 -5.10 -9.95 -6.23
N GLU A 81 -5.99 -9.38 -7.03
CA GLU A 81 -5.91 -9.46 -8.50
C GLU A 81 -4.76 -8.64 -9.08
N ASN A 82 -4.34 -7.54 -8.41
CA ASN A 82 -3.25 -6.70 -8.92
C ASN A 82 -1.98 -6.74 -8.05
N LYS A 83 -1.94 -7.59 -7.04
CA LYS A 83 -0.86 -7.59 -6.05
C LYS A 83 0.53 -7.69 -6.70
N GLU A 84 0.73 -8.65 -7.58
CA GLU A 84 2.04 -8.85 -8.20
C GLU A 84 2.46 -7.65 -9.05
N GLU A 85 1.54 -7.13 -9.83
CA GLU A 85 1.81 -5.94 -10.65
C GLU A 85 2.18 -4.74 -9.80
N VAL A 86 1.42 -4.49 -8.72
CA VAL A 86 1.68 -3.37 -7.82
C VAL A 86 3.02 -3.52 -7.12
N LEU A 87 3.34 -4.72 -6.64
CA LEU A 87 4.64 -4.95 -5.98
C LEU A 87 5.80 -4.78 -6.95
N ASP A 88 5.65 -5.22 -8.20
CA ASP A 88 6.67 -5.02 -9.23
C ASP A 88 6.89 -3.53 -9.52
N GLU A 89 5.81 -2.77 -9.64
CA GLU A 89 5.89 -1.32 -9.85
C GLU A 89 6.51 -0.61 -8.66
N MET A 90 6.14 -1.02 -7.45
CA MET A 90 6.70 -0.45 -6.22
C MET A 90 8.21 -0.73 -6.16
N GLU A 91 8.62 -1.92 -6.54
CA GLU A 91 10.04 -2.28 -6.56
C GLU A 91 10.81 -1.40 -7.54
N ARG A 92 10.26 -1.16 -8.72
CA ARG A 92 10.89 -0.25 -9.70
C ARG A 92 10.98 1.18 -9.17
N SER A 93 10.01 1.60 -8.37
CA SER A 93 10.00 2.95 -7.78
C SER A 93 11.00 3.09 -6.63
N LEU A 94 11.09 2.09 -5.76
CA LEU A 94 11.94 2.15 -4.58
C LEU A 94 13.37 1.67 -4.81
N LYS A 95 13.59 0.84 -5.83
CA LYS A 95 14.91 0.31 -6.22
C LYS A 95 15.18 0.67 -7.68
N PRO A 96 15.37 1.94 -8.01
CA PRO A 96 15.60 2.35 -9.40
C PRO A 96 16.95 1.88 -9.92
#